data_423e1d03f7febfdef3bf46dda89686b3
#
_entry.id   423e1d03f7febfdef3bf46dda89686b3
#
_cell.length_a   1.000
_cell.length_b   1.000
_cell.length_c   1.000
_cell.angle_alpha   90.00
_cell.angle_beta   90.00
_cell.angle_gamma   90.00
#
_symmetry.space_group_name_H-M   'P 1'
#
loop_
_entity.id
_entity.type
_entity.pdbx_description
1 polymer ?
#
loop_
_entity_poly.entity_id
_entity_poly.type
_entity_poly.pdbx_seq_one_letter_code
_entity_poly.pdbx_strand_id
1 'polypeptide(L)'
;MNSIPIFLLSILILGFTIFKSAYRDNKLTCKKYVLNTYLYIILSLLIVSTTVLVMDQYGLDKYISFHSGMVFFIFLFLTIGMLLLTMFLSPQQTILKHLSWLIFITLIGITLFPIYKLGKMTSVLSSTLFTTLSIVIILTTIAFYKPEWISLSWQPILLVLLVAGILLKIGLMVFTKDIGTYNKWSIILSYGFVILFSLLLLYDTKKLQVNAKNCKIPNYINESISIFLDIINLFSNLTRIKAGN
;
A
#
# COMPACT_ATOMS: atom_id res chain seq x y z
N MET A 1 16.12 -17.08 13.38
CA MET A 1 17.05 -16.27 12.57
C MET A 1 16.52 -14.86 12.48
N ASN A 2 17.32 -13.85 12.80
CA ASN A 2 16.89 -12.45 12.72
C ASN A 2 16.88 -12.01 11.25
N SER A 3 15.70 -11.82 10.66
CA SER A 3 15.55 -11.45 9.24
C SER A 3 15.75 -9.95 8.97
N ILE A 4 15.72 -9.10 10.02
CA ILE A 4 15.82 -7.65 9.89
C ILE A 4 17.08 -7.20 9.14
N PRO A 5 18.31 -7.72 9.43
CA PRO A 5 19.51 -7.31 8.68
C PRO A 5 19.43 -7.60 7.19
N ILE A 6 18.79 -8.71 6.80
CA ILE A 6 18.60 -9.07 5.39
C ILE A 6 17.68 -8.06 4.69
N PHE A 7 16.59 -7.66 5.34
CA PHE A 7 15.67 -6.65 4.81
C PHE A 7 16.34 -5.27 4.70
N LEU A 8 17.12 -4.86 5.70
CA LEU A 8 17.89 -3.60 5.66
C LEU A 8 18.90 -3.58 4.52
N LEU A 9 19.65 -4.68 4.31
CA LEU A 9 20.58 -4.80 3.20
C LEU A 9 19.84 -4.74 1.86
N SER A 10 18.70 -5.40 1.74
CA SER A 10 17.87 -5.37 0.52
C SER A 10 17.37 -3.95 0.21
N ILE A 11 16.97 -3.18 1.24
CA ILE A 11 16.56 -1.78 1.10
C ILE A 11 17.72 -0.93 0.57
N LEU A 12 18.93 -1.09 1.10
CA LEU A 12 20.11 -0.35 0.65
C LEU A 12 20.47 -0.67 -0.80
N ILE A 13 20.50 -1.95 -1.17
CA ILE A 13 20.81 -2.39 -2.55
C ILE A 13 19.75 -1.84 -3.52
N LEU A 14 18.47 -1.97 -3.17
CA LEU A 14 17.38 -1.51 -4.02
C LEU A 14 17.36 0.02 -4.14
N GLY A 15 17.58 0.75 -3.04
CA GLY A 15 17.71 2.21 -3.05
C GLY A 15 18.85 2.69 -3.96
N PHE A 16 20.01 2.04 -3.91
CA PHE A 16 21.13 2.33 -4.80
C PHE A 16 20.77 2.03 -6.27
N THR A 17 20.09 0.92 -6.52
CA THR A 17 19.64 0.54 -7.87
C THR A 17 18.67 1.57 -8.45
N ILE A 18 17.71 2.04 -7.64
CA ILE A 18 16.76 3.10 -8.02
C ILE A 18 17.53 4.38 -8.34
N PHE A 19 18.43 4.81 -7.45
CA PHE A 19 19.22 6.01 -7.68
C PHE A 19 19.99 5.96 -9.02
N LYS A 20 20.64 4.84 -9.31
CA LYS A 20 21.38 4.65 -10.56
C LYS A 20 20.49 4.56 -11.81
N SER A 21 19.26 4.04 -11.66
CA SER A 21 18.32 3.83 -12.77
C SER A 21 17.41 5.03 -13.05
N ALA A 22 16.95 5.72 -12.01
CA ALA A 22 15.98 6.81 -12.10
C ALA A 22 16.63 8.19 -12.32
N TYR A 23 17.91 8.34 -11.97
CA TYR A 23 18.63 9.61 -12.08
C TYR A 23 19.70 9.56 -13.18
N ARG A 24 19.80 10.67 -13.93
CA ARG A 24 20.87 10.94 -14.86
C ARG A 24 21.24 12.41 -14.73
N ASP A 25 22.53 12.71 -14.55
CA ASP A 25 23.04 14.07 -14.37
C ASP A 25 22.29 14.84 -13.25
N ASN A 26 22.05 14.14 -12.13
CA ASN A 26 21.30 14.62 -10.96
C ASN A 26 19.84 15.02 -11.25
N LYS A 27 19.27 14.62 -12.38
CA LYS A 27 17.86 14.86 -12.75
C LYS A 27 17.13 13.55 -12.94
N LEU A 28 15.85 13.53 -12.55
CA LEU A 28 14.97 12.39 -12.83
C LEU A 28 14.78 12.22 -14.34
N THR A 29 14.76 10.98 -14.81
CA THR A 29 14.64 10.64 -16.24
C THR A 29 13.40 9.81 -16.53
N CYS A 30 12.71 10.06 -17.63
CA CYS A 30 11.59 9.22 -18.10
C CYS A 30 12.02 7.83 -18.59
N LYS A 31 13.32 7.58 -18.68
CA LYS A 31 13.84 6.29 -19.12
C LYS A 31 13.50 5.21 -18.10
N LYS A 32 13.05 4.04 -18.59
CA LYS A 32 12.63 2.92 -17.73
C LYS A 32 11.54 3.28 -16.71
N TYR A 33 10.60 4.15 -17.09
CA TYR A 33 9.57 4.69 -16.20
C TYR A 33 8.84 3.61 -15.42
N VAL A 34 8.28 2.61 -16.11
CA VAL A 34 7.55 1.49 -15.50
C VAL A 34 8.44 0.71 -14.53
N LEU A 35 9.66 0.35 -14.96
CA LEU A 35 10.60 -0.39 -14.12
C LEU A 35 10.91 0.38 -12.82
N ASN A 36 11.24 1.66 -12.94
CA ASN A 36 11.56 2.49 -11.77
C ASN A 36 10.37 2.59 -10.81
N THR A 37 9.16 2.75 -11.33
CA THR A 37 7.95 2.75 -10.49
C THR A 37 7.79 1.43 -9.71
N TYR A 38 7.97 0.28 -10.36
CA TYR A 38 7.92 -1.02 -9.67
C TYR A 38 9.05 -1.21 -8.65
N LEU A 39 10.25 -0.67 -8.90
CA LEU A 39 11.32 -0.68 -7.91
C LEU A 39 10.95 0.13 -6.67
N TYR A 40 10.26 1.30 -6.82
CA TYR A 40 9.72 2.05 -5.67
C TYR A 40 8.63 1.27 -4.94
N ILE A 41 7.75 0.52 -5.63
CA ILE A 41 6.74 -0.33 -5.00
C ILE A 41 7.43 -1.41 -4.14
N ILE A 42 8.42 -2.12 -4.70
CA ILE A 42 9.15 -3.15 -3.96
C ILE A 42 9.88 -2.55 -2.76
N LEU A 43 10.50 -1.38 -2.92
CA LEU A 43 11.16 -0.68 -1.83
C LEU A 43 10.17 -0.30 -0.72
N SER A 44 8.97 0.19 -1.08
CA SER A 44 7.91 0.49 -0.12
C SER A 44 7.48 -0.76 0.66
N LEU A 45 7.27 -1.89 -0.03
CA LEU A 45 6.91 -3.16 0.61
C LEU A 45 8.02 -3.66 1.57
N LEU A 46 9.29 -3.51 1.20
CA LEU A 46 10.42 -3.86 2.07
C LEU A 46 10.47 -2.96 3.32
N ILE A 47 10.26 -1.66 3.18
CA ILE A 47 10.23 -0.72 4.33
C ILE A 47 9.08 -1.05 5.26
N VAL A 48 7.87 -1.27 4.75
CA VAL A 48 6.70 -1.70 5.54
C VAL A 48 7.00 -3.00 6.29
N SER A 49 7.51 -4.01 5.58
CA SER A 49 7.84 -5.31 6.17
C SER A 49 8.89 -5.16 7.27
N THR A 50 9.93 -4.34 7.06
CA THR A 50 10.96 -4.05 8.07
C THR A 50 10.35 -3.37 9.28
N THR A 51 9.50 -2.36 9.08
CA THR A 51 8.82 -1.64 10.16
C THR A 51 8.00 -2.59 11.02
N VAL A 52 7.19 -3.43 10.38
CA VAL A 52 6.35 -4.44 11.07
C VAL A 52 7.20 -5.45 11.85
N LEU A 53 8.29 -5.95 11.26
CA LEU A 53 9.18 -6.90 11.91
C LEU A 53 9.93 -6.28 13.10
N VAL A 54 10.35 -5.03 13.00
CA VAL A 54 10.96 -4.26 14.10
C VAL A 54 9.95 -4.09 15.22
N MET A 55 8.72 -3.71 14.93
CA MET A 55 7.66 -3.59 15.94
C MET A 55 7.38 -4.90 16.65
N ASP A 56 7.31 -6.02 15.92
CA ASP A 56 7.08 -7.35 16.46
C ASP A 56 8.24 -7.83 17.34
N GLN A 57 9.48 -7.66 16.86
CA GLN A 57 10.67 -8.13 17.55
C GLN A 57 10.95 -7.37 18.87
N TYR A 58 10.74 -6.06 18.87
CA TYR A 58 11.00 -5.21 20.03
C TYR A 58 9.75 -4.96 20.89
N GLY A 59 8.60 -5.53 20.54
CA GLY A 59 7.36 -5.39 21.29
C GLY A 59 6.89 -3.93 21.37
N LEU A 60 7.11 -3.14 20.33
CA LEU A 60 6.80 -1.70 20.33
C LEU A 60 5.29 -1.41 20.37
N ASP A 61 4.45 -2.39 20.08
CA ASP A 61 3.00 -2.32 20.22
C ASP A 61 2.54 -2.04 21.67
N LYS A 62 3.35 -2.36 22.66
CA LYS A 62 3.07 -2.05 24.08
C LYS A 62 3.07 -0.54 24.35
N TYR A 63 3.85 0.22 23.58
CA TYR A 63 3.96 1.67 23.72
C TYR A 63 2.93 2.41 22.84
N ILE A 64 2.43 1.76 21.79
CA ILE A 64 1.43 2.30 20.88
C ILE A 64 0.11 1.56 21.13
N SER A 65 -0.72 2.11 22.02
CA SER A 65 -2.03 1.50 22.33
C SER A 65 -3.02 1.71 21.18
N PHE A 66 -2.97 0.86 20.15
CA PHE A 66 -3.97 0.86 19.06
C PHE A 66 -5.40 0.55 19.53
N HIS A 67 -5.58 0.10 20.77
CA HIS A 67 -6.91 -0.08 21.37
C HIS A 67 -7.54 1.26 21.77
N SER A 68 -6.75 2.31 21.93
CA SER A 68 -7.28 3.66 22.12
C SER A 68 -7.73 4.24 20.77
N GLY A 69 -9.02 4.52 20.63
CA GLY A 69 -9.56 5.16 19.43
C GLY A 69 -8.83 6.48 19.10
N MET A 70 -8.42 7.24 20.13
CA MET A 70 -7.67 8.49 19.95
C MET A 70 -6.32 8.26 19.26
N VAL A 71 -5.54 7.26 19.69
CA VAL A 71 -4.24 6.93 19.09
C VAL A 71 -4.42 6.47 17.65
N PHE A 72 -5.44 5.65 17.37
CA PHE A 72 -5.78 5.25 16.01
C PHE A 72 -6.05 6.45 15.10
N PHE A 73 -6.88 7.40 15.54
CA PHE A 73 -7.19 8.60 14.76
C PHE A 73 -5.97 9.50 14.54
N ILE A 74 -5.09 9.67 15.54
CA ILE A 74 -3.84 10.44 15.39
C ILE A 74 -2.98 9.82 14.27
N PHE A 75 -2.74 8.52 14.30
CA PHE A 75 -1.96 7.84 13.24
C PHE A 75 -2.65 7.91 11.88
N LEU A 76 -3.97 7.78 11.83
CA LEU A 76 -4.75 7.91 10.59
C LEU A 76 -4.57 9.30 9.97
N PHE A 77 -4.80 10.38 10.74
CA PHE A 77 -4.66 11.75 10.24
C PHE A 77 -3.22 12.08 9.87
N LEU A 78 -2.24 11.60 10.64
CA LEU A 78 -0.83 11.79 10.32
C LEU A 78 -0.46 11.08 9.00
N THR A 79 -0.95 9.86 8.81
CA THR A 79 -0.72 9.08 7.57
C THR A 79 -1.35 9.77 6.36
N ILE A 80 -2.60 10.25 6.48
CA ILE A 80 -3.28 11.00 5.42
C ILE A 80 -2.54 12.31 5.14
N GLY A 81 -2.14 13.05 6.17
CA GLY A 81 -1.39 14.30 6.02
C GLY A 81 -0.07 14.09 5.28
N MET A 82 0.68 13.04 5.63
CA MET A 82 1.93 12.70 4.94
C MET A 82 1.71 12.19 3.52
N LEU A 83 0.62 11.46 3.27
CA LEU A 83 0.20 11.09 1.91
C LEU A 83 -0.03 12.33 1.06
N LEU A 84 -0.87 13.24 1.53
CA LEU A 84 -1.19 14.48 0.82
C LEU A 84 0.06 15.32 0.58
N LEU A 85 0.90 15.50 1.60
CA LEU A 85 2.17 16.20 1.46
C LEU A 85 3.02 15.57 0.34
N THR A 86 3.18 14.24 0.35
CA THR A 86 3.96 13.54 -0.67
C THR A 86 3.38 13.69 -2.07
N MET A 87 2.05 13.62 -2.20
CA MET A 87 1.36 13.74 -3.49
C MET A 87 1.45 15.16 -4.09
N PHE A 88 1.39 16.20 -3.26
CA PHE A 88 1.43 17.59 -3.70
C PHE A 88 2.84 18.14 -3.93
N LEU A 89 3.87 17.57 -3.29
CA LEU A 89 5.26 17.97 -3.53
C LEU A 89 5.67 17.73 -4.99
N SER A 90 6.35 18.73 -5.56
CA SER A 90 6.89 18.61 -6.92
C SER A 90 7.94 17.49 -7.02
N PRO A 91 7.95 16.69 -8.10
CA PRO A 91 9.01 15.71 -8.34
C PRO A 91 10.43 16.31 -8.35
N GLN A 92 10.55 17.60 -8.64
CA GLN A 92 11.82 18.32 -8.65
C GLN A 92 12.37 18.58 -7.24
N GLN A 93 11.49 18.63 -6.22
CA GLN A 93 11.87 18.72 -4.80
C GLN A 93 12.28 17.35 -4.25
N THR A 94 13.32 16.78 -4.85
CA THR A 94 13.71 15.37 -4.67
C THR A 94 13.86 14.98 -3.20
N ILE A 95 14.65 15.75 -2.42
CA ILE A 95 14.94 15.38 -1.02
C ILE A 95 13.66 15.40 -0.17
N LEU A 96 12.91 16.50 -0.24
CA LEU A 96 11.70 16.66 0.58
C LEU A 96 10.63 15.62 0.21
N LYS A 97 10.49 15.33 -1.08
CA LYS A 97 9.54 14.32 -1.58
C LYS A 97 9.90 12.91 -1.14
N HIS A 98 11.18 12.53 -1.16
CA HIS A 98 11.62 11.22 -0.67
C HIS A 98 11.49 11.10 0.84
N LEU A 99 11.79 12.18 1.58
CA LEU A 99 11.64 12.19 3.03
C LEU A 99 10.16 12.05 3.44
N SER A 100 9.25 12.82 2.81
CA SER A 100 7.81 12.71 3.09
C SER A 100 7.27 11.32 2.71
N TRP A 101 7.71 10.77 1.57
CA TRP A 101 7.36 9.42 1.16
C TRP A 101 7.86 8.36 2.15
N LEU A 102 9.10 8.45 2.62
CA LEU A 102 9.66 7.51 3.59
C LEU A 102 8.88 7.53 4.91
N ILE A 103 8.56 8.71 5.42
CA ILE A 103 7.72 8.87 6.62
C ILE A 103 6.34 8.26 6.39
N PHE A 104 5.71 8.55 5.24
CA PHE A 104 4.41 8.00 4.87
C PHE A 104 4.42 6.46 4.85
N ILE A 105 5.40 5.84 4.19
CA ILE A 105 5.51 4.38 4.10
C ILE A 105 5.77 3.74 5.47
N THR A 106 6.58 4.39 6.31
CA THR A 106 6.82 3.93 7.69
C THR A 106 5.54 3.99 8.53
N LEU A 107 4.75 5.06 8.39
CA LEU A 107 3.43 5.17 9.06
C LEU A 107 2.46 4.10 8.60
N ILE A 108 2.45 3.75 7.30
CA ILE A 108 1.68 2.61 6.78
C ILE A 108 2.14 1.31 7.47
N GLY A 109 3.44 1.09 7.64
CA GLY A 109 3.96 -0.08 8.36
C GLY A 109 3.47 -0.15 9.81
N ILE A 110 3.48 0.99 10.51
CA ILE A 110 2.97 1.08 11.89
C ILE A 110 1.46 0.78 11.92
N THR A 111 0.67 1.38 11.05
CA THR A 111 -0.79 1.17 11.00
C THR A 111 -1.19 -0.23 10.51
N LEU A 112 -0.33 -0.90 9.75
CA LEU A 112 -0.53 -2.27 9.29
C LEU A 112 -0.24 -3.32 10.37
N PHE A 113 0.51 -2.95 11.41
CA PHE A 113 0.96 -3.88 12.46
C PHE A 113 -0.18 -4.70 13.11
N PRO A 114 -1.36 -4.14 13.48
CA PRO A 114 -2.47 -4.93 14.00
C PRO A 114 -2.96 -6.02 13.04
N ILE A 115 -2.97 -5.76 11.73
CA ILE A 115 -3.35 -6.76 10.71
C ILE A 115 -2.30 -7.86 10.59
N TYR A 116 -1.02 -7.50 10.63
CA TYR A 116 0.06 -8.48 10.68
C TYR A 116 -0.06 -9.38 11.91
N LYS A 117 -0.28 -8.79 13.10
CA LYS A 117 -0.45 -9.53 14.35
C LYS A 117 -1.66 -10.48 14.27
N LEU A 118 -2.78 -10.02 13.74
CA LEU A 118 -3.95 -10.85 13.47
C LEU A 118 -3.59 -12.07 12.59
N GLY A 119 -2.96 -11.83 11.42
CA GLY A 119 -2.57 -12.89 10.51
C GLY A 119 -1.55 -13.88 11.10
N LYS A 120 -0.64 -13.39 11.95
CA LYS A 120 0.33 -14.21 12.69
C LYS A 120 -0.36 -15.10 13.73
N MET A 121 -1.25 -14.54 14.53
CA MET A 121 -1.97 -15.25 15.60
C MET A 121 -2.92 -16.32 15.05
N THR A 122 -3.55 -16.07 13.90
CA THR A 122 -4.46 -17.01 13.24
C THR A 122 -3.75 -17.94 12.25
N SER A 123 -2.41 -17.86 12.16
CA SER A 123 -1.58 -18.66 11.25
C SER A 123 -1.89 -18.52 9.75
N VAL A 124 -2.62 -17.46 9.36
CA VAL A 124 -2.99 -17.22 7.96
C VAL A 124 -2.03 -16.29 7.20
N LEU A 125 -1.01 -15.74 7.88
CA LEU A 125 -0.11 -14.72 7.32
C LEU A 125 0.55 -15.17 6.01
N SER A 126 1.18 -16.35 6.01
CA SER A 126 1.90 -16.87 4.82
C SER A 126 0.95 -17.14 3.66
N SER A 127 -0.22 -17.74 3.93
CA SER A 127 -1.21 -18.00 2.89
C SER A 127 -1.83 -16.73 2.32
N THR A 128 -1.97 -15.68 3.15
CA THR A 128 -2.44 -14.36 2.70
C THR A 128 -1.41 -13.67 1.82
N LEU A 129 -0.14 -13.67 2.23
CA LEU A 129 0.96 -13.12 1.42
C LEU A 129 1.01 -13.78 0.05
N PHE A 130 0.98 -15.13 0.00
CA PHE A 130 0.98 -15.86 -1.26
C PHE A 130 -0.22 -15.52 -2.13
N THR A 131 -1.44 -15.49 -1.56
CA THR A 131 -2.66 -15.13 -2.31
C THR A 131 -2.60 -13.70 -2.83
N THR A 132 -2.14 -12.74 -2.01
CA THR A 132 -1.99 -11.34 -2.43
C THR A 132 -1.02 -11.22 -3.59
N LEU A 133 0.17 -11.83 -3.49
CA LEU A 133 1.17 -11.82 -4.56
C LEU A 133 0.63 -12.44 -5.84
N SER A 134 -0.09 -13.56 -5.74
CA SER A 134 -0.69 -14.22 -6.91
C SER A 134 -1.70 -13.30 -7.60
N ILE A 135 -2.59 -12.66 -6.85
CA ILE A 135 -3.57 -11.69 -7.40
C ILE A 135 -2.83 -10.53 -8.07
N VAL A 136 -1.84 -9.95 -7.41
CA VAL A 136 -1.06 -8.81 -7.95
C VAL A 136 -0.36 -9.19 -9.26
N ILE A 137 0.30 -10.34 -9.32
CA ILE A 137 0.99 -10.83 -10.54
C ILE A 137 -0.02 -11.04 -11.66
N ILE A 138 -1.13 -11.73 -11.40
CA ILE A 138 -2.16 -12.02 -12.41
C ILE A 138 -2.76 -10.72 -12.96
N LEU A 139 -3.21 -9.81 -12.08
CA LEU A 139 -3.86 -8.57 -12.49
C LEU A 139 -2.90 -7.62 -13.21
N THR A 140 -1.66 -7.52 -12.71
CA THR A 140 -0.61 -6.74 -13.39
C THR A 140 -0.33 -7.31 -14.79
N THR A 141 -0.23 -8.63 -14.92
CA THR A 141 -0.06 -9.30 -16.20
C THR A 141 -1.21 -9.00 -17.16
N ILE A 142 -2.47 -9.11 -16.70
CA ILE A 142 -3.65 -8.75 -17.49
C ILE A 142 -3.58 -7.29 -17.95
N ALA A 143 -3.24 -6.36 -17.06
CA ALA A 143 -3.15 -4.95 -17.39
C ALA A 143 -2.08 -4.65 -18.45
N PHE A 144 -0.98 -5.42 -18.50
CA PHE A 144 0.07 -5.27 -19.50
C PHE A 144 -0.28 -5.92 -20.85
N TYR A 145 -0.89 -7.11 -20.83
CA TYR A 145 -1.17 -7.87 -22.06
C TYR A 145 -2.50 -7.51 -22.73
N LYS A 146 -3.48 -7.06 -21.94
CA LYS A 146 -4.84 -6.72 -22.40
C LYS A 146 -5.29 -5.36 -21.89
N PRO A 147 -4.50 -4.29 -22.15
CA PRO A 147 -4.82 -2.96 -21.67
C PRO A 147 -6.14 -2.39 -22.23
N GLU A 148 -6.62 -2.93 -23.34
CA GLU A 148 -7.91 -2.55 -23.95
C GLU A 148 -9.12 -2.94 -23.11
N TRP A 149 -9.01 -3.93 -22.21
CA TRP A 149 -10.07 -4.34 -21.31
C TRP A 149 -10.30 -3.35 -20.16
N ILE A 150 -9.34 -2.46 -19.92
CA ILE A 150 -9.35 -1.54 -18.79
C ILE A 150 -9.61 -0.12 -19.32
N SER A 151 -10.72 0.50 -18.89
CA SER A 151 -11.03 1.86 -19.27
C SER A 151 -10.56 2.87 -18.23
N LEU A 152 -9.89 3.93 -18.66
CA LEU A 152 -9.52 5.03 -17.78
C LEU A 152 -10.72 5.86 -17.32
N SER A 153 -11.91 5.68 -17.94
CA SER A 153 -13.15 6.28 -17.46
C SER A 153 -13.72 5.64 -16.19
N TRP A 154 -13.15 4.53 -15.71
CA TRP A 154 -13.56 3.90 -14.44
C TRP A 154 -13.21 4.73 -13.20
N GLN A 155 -12.25 5.66 -13.30
CA GLN A 155 -11.73 6.44 -12.17
C GLN A 155 -12.80 7.04 -11.26
N PRO A 156 -13.80 7.81 -11.74
CA PRO A 156 -14.79 8.42 -10.87
C PRO A 156 -15.66 7.39 -10.16
N ILE A 157 -16.02 6.29 -10.84
CA ILE A 157 -16.83 5.22 -10.24
C ILE A 157 -16.04 4.50 -9.14
N LEU A 158 -14.80 4.12 -9.42
CA LEU A 158 -13.93 3.45 -8.43
C LEU A 158 -13.68 4.34 -7.23
N LEU A 159 -13.49 5.65 -7.43
CA LEU A 159 -13.32 6.61 -6.34
C LEU A 159 -14.59 6.73 -5.48
N VAL A 160 -15.76 6.83 -6.08
CA VAL A 160 -17.05 6.86 -5.34
C VAL A 160 -17.23 5.58 -4.54
N LEU A 161 -16.97 4.41 -5.13
CA LEU A 161 -17.06 3.13 -4.42
C LEU A 161 -16.05 3.04 -3.27
N LEU A 162 -14.85 3.56 -3.44
CA LEU A 162 -13.84 3.62 -2.38
C LEU A 162 -14.30 4.48 -1.22
N VAL A 163 -14.77 5.71 -1.50
CA VAL A 163 -15.27 6.62 -0.45
C VAL A 163 -16.47 6.01 0.25
N ALA A 164 -17.45 5.47 -0.49
CA ALA A 164 -18.61 4.81 0.09
C ALA A 164 -18.22 3.63 0.98
N GLY A 165 -17.28 2.79 0.53
CA GLY A 165 -16.77 1.68 1.32
C GLY A 165 -16.07 2.11 2.61
N ILE A 166 -15.28 3.18 2.56
CA ILE A 166 -14.63 3.76 3.76
C ILE A 166 -15.68 4.28 4.74
N LEU A 167 -16.68 5.03 4.26
CA LEU A 167 -17.77 5.53 5.10
C LEU A 167 -18.57 4.39 5.74
N LEU A 168 -18.88 3.33 5.00
CA LEU A 168 -19.52 2.13 5.54
C LEU A 168 -18.65 1.48 6.63
N LYS A 169 -17.34 1.38 6.43
CA LYS A 169 -16.43 0.80 7.43
C LYS A 169 -16.35 1.62 8.70
N ILE A 170 -16.31 2.95 8.57
CA ILE A 170 -16.37 3.87 9.72
C ILE A 170 -17.73 3.74 10.41
N GLY A 171 -18.81 3.72 9.64
CA GLY A 171 -20.17 3.55 10.17
C GLY A 171 -20.31 2.24 10.98
N LEU A 172 -19.82 1.13 10.45
CA LEU A 172 -19.79 -0.14 11.18
C LEU A 172 -19.00 -0.02 12.49
N MET A 173 -17.86 0.63 12.49
CA MET A 173 -17.03 0.80 13.68
C MET A 173 -17.72 1.66 14.77
N VAL A 174 -18.47 2.69 14.38
CA VAL A 174 -19.10 3.62 15.29
C VAL A 174 -20.45 3.10 15.82
N PHE A 175 -21.27 2.52 14.94
CA PHE A 175 -22.66 2.20 15.25
C PHE A 175 -22.88 0.76 15.71
N THR A 176 -21.95 -0.18 15.42
CA THR A 176 -22.13 -1.58 15.80
C THR A 176 -21.49 -1.87 17.16
N LYS A 177 -22.33 -2.07 18.19
CA LYS A 177 -21.87 -2.37 19.55
C LYS A 177 -21.58 -3.85 19.78
N ASP A 178 -22.27 -4.74 19.05
CA ASP A 178 -22.05 -6.17 19.15
C ASP A 178 -20.86 -6.63 18.31
N ILE A 179 -19.88 -7.27 18.97
CA ILE A 179 -18.64 -7.73 18.33
C ILE A 179 -18.90 -8.78 17.26
N GLY A 180 -19.86 -9.68 17.48
CA GLY A 180 -20.21 -10.73 16.52
C GLY A 180 -20.78 -10.16 15.23
N THR A 181 -21.73 -9.23 15.35
CA THR A 181 -22.31 -8.51 14.21
C THR A 181 -21.27 -7.66 13.48
N TYR A 182 -20.40 -6.94 14.23
CA TYR A 182 -19.30 -6.18 13.65
C TYR A 182 -18.38 -7.08 12.81
N ASN A 183 -17.93 -8.20 13.35
CA ASN A 183 -17.03 -9.12 12.65
C ASN A 183 -17.66 -9.66 11.37
N LYS A 184 -18.93 -10.11 11.41
CA LYS A 184 -19.65 -10.61 10.24
C LYS A 184 -19.71 -9.57 9.12
N TRP A 185 -20.15 -8.35 9.40
CA TRP A 185 -20.25 -7.28 8.41
C TRP A 185 -18.88 -6.80 7.92
N SER A 186 -17.88 -6.75 8.80
CA SER A 186 -16.50 -6.41 8.46
C SER A 186 -15.90 -7.39 7.45
N ILE A 187 -16.19 -8.70 7.58
CA ILE A 187 -15.74 -9.73 6.62
C ILE A 187 -16.45 -9.55 5.28
N ILE A 188 -17.79 -9.37 5.27
CA ILE A 188 -18.57 -9.14 4.04
C ILE A 188 -18.01 -7.91 3.30
N LEU A 189 -17.80 -6.82 4.01
CA LEU A 189 -17.24 -5.60 3.43
C LEU A 189 -15.80 -5.81 2.91
N SER A 190 -15.01 -6.66 3.56
CA SER A 190 -13.66 -7.00 3.11
C SER A 190 -13.67 -7.75 1.77
N TYR A 191 -14.66 -8.62 1.48
CA TYR A 191 -14.82 -9.20 0.12
C TYR A 191 -15.06 -8.11 -0.93
N GLY A 192 -15.95 -7.15 -0.63
CA GLY A 192 -16.18 -6.00 -1.52
C GLY A 192 -14.92 -5.19 -1.77
N PHE A 193 -14.11 -4.94 -0.73
CA PHE A 193 -12.84 -4.25 -0.87
C PHE A 193 -11.78 -5.03 -1.66
N VAL A 194 -11.74 -6.36 -1.54
CA VAL A 194 -10.83 -7.18 -2.38
C VAL A 194 -11.16 -6.99 -3.85
N ILE A 195 -12.44 -7.02 -4.22
CA ILE A 195 -12.88 -6.78 -5.60
C ILE A 195 -12.51 -5.34 -6.03
N LEU A 196 -12.82 -4.35 -5.20
CA LEU A 196 -12.56 -2.94 -5.50
C LEU A 196 -11.06 -2.66 -5.70
N PHE A 197 -10.19 -3.12 -4.78
CA PHE A 197 -8.75 -2.92 -4.91
C PHE A 197 -8.13 -3.75 -6.05
N SER A 198 -8.74 -4.86 -6.43
CA SER A 198 -8.35 -5.58 -7.66
C SER A 198 -8.62 -4.75 -8.91
N LEU A 199 -9.78 -4.08 -8.97
CA LEU A 199 -10.12 -3.18 -10.09
C LEU A 199 -9.27 -1.90 -10.08
N LEU A 200 -8.97 -1.34 -8.90
CA LEU A 200 -8.06 -0.20 -8.76
C LEU A 200 -6.65 -0.56 -9.21
N LEU A 201 -6.13 -1.73 -8.84
CA LEU A 201 -4.82 -2.22 -9.28
C LEU A 201 -4.72 -2.36 -10.81
N LEU A 202 -5.76 -2.89 -11.46
CA LEU A 202 -5.84 -2.93 -12.93
C LEU A 202 -5.81 -1.52 -13.51
N TYR A 203 -6.64 -0.64 -12.97
CA TYR A 203 -6.74 0.75 -13.41
C TYR A 203 -5.40 1.50 -13.26
N ASP A 204 -4.78 1.45 -12.06
CA ASP A 204 -3.54 2.17 -11.77
C ASP A 204 -2.35 1.62 -12.57
N THR A 205 -2.31 0.31 -12.81
CA THR A 205 -1.31 -0.31 -13.71
C THR A 205 -1.49 0.17 -15.16
N LYS A 206 -2.71 0.28 -15.66
CA LYS A 206 -3.00 0.85 -17.00
C LYS A 206 -2.62 2.32 -17.07
N LYS A 207 -2.99 3.10 -16.05
CA LYS A 207 -2.65 4.53 -15.94
C LYS A 207 -1.15 4.74 -15.95
N LEU A 208 -0.38 3.93 -15.20
CA LEU A 208 1.08 3.94 -15.21
C LEU A 208 1.64 3.76 -16.63
N GLN A 209 1.09 2.83 -17.43
CA GLN A 209 1.56 2.61 -18.81
C GLN A 209 1.30 3.83 -19.69
N VAL A 210 0.13 4.48 -19.54
CA VAL A 210 -0.21 5.68 -20.31
C VAL A 210 0.69 6.85 -19.90
N ASN A 211 0.92 7.03 -18.59
CA ASN A 211 1.79 8.09 -18.08
C ASN A 211 3.26 7.86 -18.48
N ALA A 212 3.70 6.61 -18.55
CA ALA A 212 5.04 6.26 -19.02
C ALA A 212 5.27 6.66 -20.50
N LYS A 213 4.24 6.45 -21.36
CA LYS A 213 4.31 6.82 -22.78
C LYS A 213 4.33 8.36 -22.96
N ASN A 214 3.64 9.08 -22.11
CA ASN A 214 3.47 10.54 -22.20
C ASN A 214 4.38 11.31 -21.22
N CYS A 215 5.40 10.66 -20.67
CA CYS A 215 6.25 11.23 -19.62
C CYS A 215 7.01 12.46 -20.11
N LYS A 216 6.80 13.59 -19.42
CA LYS A 216 7.61 14.81 -19.55
C LYS A 216 8.46 15.06 -18.32
N ILE A 217 7.86 14.89 -17.14
CA ILE A 217 8.52 14.99 -15.83
C ILE A 217 8.15 13.71 -15.06
N PRO A 218 9.12 12.85 -14.76
CA PRO A 218 8.83 11.59 -14.08
C PRO A 218 8.44 11.80 -12.62
N ASN A 219 7.37 11.13 -12.20
CA ASN A 219 6.88 11.17 -10.83
C ASN A 219 6.68 9.74 -10.29
N TYR A 220 7.78 8.99 -10.20
CA TYR A 220 7.78 7.58 -9.80
C TYR A 220 7.12 7.34 -8.44
N ILE A 221 7.33 8.27 -7.48
CA ILE A 221 6.80 8.15 -6.12
C ILE A 221 5.27 8.19 -6.14
N ASN A 222 4.64 9.18 -6.79
CA ASN A 222 3.18 9.25 -6.83
C ASN A 222 2.56 8.04 -7.55
N GLU A 223 3.16 7.61 -8.66
CA GLU A 223 2.70 6.41 -9.38
C GLU A 223 2.84 5.14 -8.54
N SER A 224 3.95 5.01 -7.82
CA SER A 224 4.18 3.84 -6.96
C SER A 224 3.23 3.79 -5.78
N ILE A 225 2.86 4.93 -5.19
CA ILE A 225 1.97 5.01 -4.03
C ILE A 225 0.59 4.42 -4.35
N SER A 226 0.01 4.74 -5.52
CA SER A 226 -1.32 4.23 -5.89
C SER A 226 -1.34 2.70 -5.92
N ILE A 227 -0.44 2.09 -6.70
CA ILE A 227 -0.33 0.63 -6.82
C ILE A 227 0.06 -0.02 -5.47
N PHE A 228 0.98 0.60 -4.73
CA PHE A 228 1.38 0.14 -3.40
C PHE A 228 0.19 0.09 -2.43
N LEU A 229 -0.65 1.13 -2.40
CA LEU A 229 -1.84 1.17 -1.54
C LEU A 229 -2.85 0.09 -1.93
N ASP A 230 -3.04 -0.20 -3.21
CA ASP A 230 -3.90 -1.31 -3.66
C ASP A 230 -3.40 -2.64 -3.12
N ILE A 231 -2.08 -2.90 -3.20
CA ILE A 231 -1.46 -4.13 -2.69
C ILE A 231 -1.64 -4.27 -1.17
N ILE A 232 -1.39 -3.20 -0.41
CA ILE A 232 -1.54 -3.19 1.05
C ILE A 232 -3.00 -3.40 1.47
N ASN A 233 -3.94 -2.80 0.75
CA ASN A 233 -5.36 -2.97 1.02
C ASN A 233 -5.87 -4.38 0.64
N LEU A 234 -5.40 -4.94 -0.47
CA LEU A 234 -5.65 -6.35 -0.81
C LEU A 234 -5.16 -7.29 0.30
N PHE A 235 -3.91 -7.12 0.73
CA PHE A 235 -3.34 -7.90 1.83
C PHE A 235 -4.15 -7.77 3.12
N SER A 236 -4.51 -6.55 3.51
CA SER A 236 -5.25 -6.27 4.75
C SER A 236 -6.64 -6.91 4.75
N ASN A 237 -7.38 -6.80 3.64
CA ASN A 237 -8.72 -7.35 3.55
C ASN A 237 -8.70 -8.88 3.41
N LEU A 238 -7.75 -9.45 2.66
CA LEU A 238 -7.55 -10.91 2.59
C LEU A 238 -7.18 -11.50 3.95
N THR A 239 -6.33 -10.80 4.74
CA THR A 239 -6.00 -11.25 6.10
C THR A 239 -7.25 -11.28 6.99
N ARG A 240 -8.11 -10.25 6.93
CA ARG A 240 -9.37 -10.22 7.70
C ARG A 240 -10.31 -11.35 7.30
N ILE A 241 -10.48 -11.61 6.00
CA ILE A 241 -11.32 -12.70 5.49
C ILE A 241 -10.81 -14.05 6.00
N LYS A 242 -9.51 -14.32 5.84
CA LYS A 242 -8.94 -15.62 6.24
C LYS A 242 -8.86 -15.83 7.74
N ALA A 243 -8.70 -14.76 8.52
CA ALA A 243 -8.66 -14.83 9.98
C ALA A 243 -10.07 -14.94 10.60
N GLY A 244 -11.12 -14.59 9.86
CA GLY A 244 -12.50 -14.65 10.33
C GLY A 244 -13.27 -15.92 9.91
N ASN A 245 -12.64 -16.77 9.08
CA ASN A 245 -13.11 -18.11 8.72
C ASN A 245 -12.40 -19.17 9.55
#